data_d1a52ee2c4fbaaf26e9f73fa79c0ca8b
#
_entry.id   d1a52ee2c4fbaaf26e9f73fa79c0ca8b
#
_cell.length_a   1.000
_cell.length_b   1.000
_cell.length_c   1.000
_cell.angle_alpha   90.00
_cell.angle_beta   90.00
_cell.angle_gamma   90.00
#
_symmetry.space_group_name_H-M   'P 1'
#
loop_
_entity.id
_entity.type
_entity.pdbx_description
1 polymer ?
#
loop_
_entity_poly.entity_id
_entity_poly.type
_entity_poly.pdbx_seq_one_letter_code
_entity_poly.pdbx_strand_id
1 'polypeptide(L)'
;MAHNIQLMCYANGIVMTEQPYLEDNPDAQGIKFVGDNGWIEVARGYINCSDQSKIPSDLKNLIEKRPRMMTPEERKKMYEEYMKKLKDSKKKGNDAGNYETSAPHMQNFIDCVRSRENPIAPVEVGCSTNTLCCLQNIARELGRPVKWNPATLSFGNDKEAASHRLYWYQYRNPYSLPYFCK
;
A
#
# COMPACT_ATOMS: atom_id res chain seq x y z
N MET A 1 12.97 -21.89 -5.84
CA MET A 1 13.57 -20.54 -5.82
C MET A 1 13.46 -20.03 -4.41
N ALA A 2 14.57 -19.64 -3.77
CA ALA A 2 14.50 -19.04 -2.43
C ALA A 2 13.79 -17.71 -2.55
N HIS A 3 12.62 -17.56 -1.93
CA HIS A 3 11.94 -16.29 -1.80
C HIS A 3 12.85 -15.40 -0.93
N ASN A 4 13.39 -14.33 -1.52
CA ASN A 4 14.11 -13.33 -0.75
C ASN A 4 13.09 -12.62 0.16
N ILE A 5 13.04 -13.05 1.41
CA ILE A 5 12.24 -12.39 2.44
C ILE A 5 12.87 -11.03 2.69
N GLN A 6 12.15 -9.96 2.39
CA GLN A 6 12.57 -8.62 2.75
C GLN A 6 12.21 -8.36 4.21
N LEU A 7 13.17 -7.91 5.00
CA LEU A 7 13.01 -7.64 6.41
C LEU A 7 13.25 -6.16 6.69
N MET A 8 12.30 -5.52 7.34
CA MET A 8 12.45 -4.15 7.86
C MET A 8 12.35 -4.18 9.37
N CYS A 9 13.37 -3.61 10.04
CA CYS A 9 13.40 -3.48 11.49
C CYS A 9 13.23 -2.01 11.86
N TYR A 10 12.21 -1.70 12.64
CA TYR A 10 11.95 -0.37 13.15
C TYR A 10 12.63 -0.17 14.52
N ALA A 11 12.96 1.08 14.84
CA ALA A 11 13.63 1.42 16.10
C ALA A 11 12.86 1.02 17.37
N ASN A 12 11.55 0.87 17.27
CA ASN A 12 10.67 0.42 18.36
C ASN A 12 10.57 -1.12 18.46
N GLY A 13 11.37 -1.87 17.70
CA GLY A 13 11.41 -3.33 17.72
C GLY A 13 10.38 -4.01 16.82
N ILE A 14 9.52 -3.27 16.14
CA ILE A 14 8.61 -3.85 15.15
C ILE A 14 9.42 -4.36 13.97
N VAL A 15 9.10 -5.56 13.52
CA VAL A 15 9.69 -6.19 12.34
C VAL A 15 8.59 -6.40 11.32
N MET A 16 8.81 -5.91 10.10
CA MET A 16 7.94 -6.16 8.96
C MET A 16 8.66 -7.07 7.96
N THR A 17 7.99 -8.14 7.56
CA THR A 17 8.47 -9.07 6.54
C THR A 17 7.57 -9.02 5.32
N GLU A 18 8.15 -9.03 4.14
CA GLU A 18 7.42 -9.23 2.89
C GLU A 18 7.54 -10.70 2.49
N GLN A 19 6.41 -11.38 2.42
CA GLN A 19 6.32 -12.79 2.03
C GLN A 19 5.00 -13.02 1.30
N PRO A 20 4.85 -14.13 0.55
CA PRO A 20 3.57 -14.49 -0.02
C PRO A 20 2.49 -14.52 1.06
N TYR A 21 1.39 -13.79 0.85
CA TYR A 21 0.29 -13.68 1.82
C TYR A 21 -0.44 -15.02 2.01
N LEU A 22 -0.60 -15.77 0.92
CA LEU A 22 -1.10 -17.13 0.91
C LEU A 22 -0.15 -18.00 0.08
N GLU A 23 0.19 -19.19 0.57
CA GLU A 23 1.08 -20.11 -0.15
C GLU A 23 0.50 -20.57 -1.49
N ASP A 24 -0.84 -20.75 -1.54
CA ASP A 24 -1.59 -21.17 -2.71
C ASP A 24 -2.02 -20.01 -3.62
N ASN A 25 -1.79 -18.76 -3.20
CA ASN A 25 -2.14 -17.57 -3.97
C ASN A 25 -1.09 -16.46 -3.79
N PRO A 26 0.00 -16.48 -4.58
CA PRO A 26 1.07 -15.50 -4.48
C PRO A 26 0.63 -14.07 -4.84
N ASP A 27 -0.49 -13.91 -5.55
CA ASP A 27 -1.04 -12.59 -5.90
C ASP A 27 -2.01 -12.03 -4.84
N ALA A 28 -2.31 -12.80 -3.80
CA ALA A 28 -3.15 -12.32 -2.70
C ALA A 28 -2.41 -11.23 -1.92
N GLN A 29 -3.13 -10.16 -1.62
CA GLN A 29 -2.60 -9.02 -0.87
C GLN A 29 -3.30 -8.93 0.48
N GLY A 30 -2.53 -8.76 1.52
CA GLY A 30 -3.04 -8.56 2.87
C GLY A 30 -1.93 -8.23 3.84
N ILE A 31 -2.31 -7.92 5.07
CA ILE A 31 -1.39 -7.60 6.15
C ILE A 31 -1.79 -8.44 7.36
N LYS A 32 -0.81 -9.07 7.99
CA LYS A 32 -0.98 -9.76 9.26
C LYS A 32 -0.13 -9.07 10.32
N PHE A 33 -0.80 -8.55 11.34
CA PHE A 33 -0.16 -8.00 12.53
C PHE A 33 -0.10 -9.10 13.59
N VAL A 34 1.08 -9.35 14.12
CA VAL A 34 1.31 -10.34 15.18
C VAL A 34 1.88 -9.63 16.39
N GLY A 35 1.24 -9.80 17.53
CA GLY A 35 1.65 -9.25 18.83
C GLY A 35 1.59 -10.32 19.91
N ASP A 36 2.00 -9.96 21.13
CA ASP A 36 2.08 -10.86 22.27
C ASP A 36 0.70 -11.46 22.67
N ASN A 37 -0.37 -10.71 22.43
CA ASN A 37 -1.73 -11.11 22.83
C ASN A 37 -2.55 -11.71 21.67
N GLY A 38 -1.94 -11.97 20.53
CA GLY A 38 -2.61 -12.56 19.37
C GLY A 38 -2.26 -11.88 18.07
N TRP A 39 -3.06 -12.14 17.06
CA TRP A 39 -2.85 -11.60 15.73
C TRP A 39 -4.16 -11.08 15.12
N ILE A 40 -4.03 -10.13 14.20
CA ILE A 40 -5.09 -9.67 13.32
C ILE A 40 -4.60 -9.70 11.87
N GLU A 41 -5.46 -10.14 10.96
CA GLU A 41 -5.22 -10.26 9.54
C GLU A 41 -6.27 -9.44 8.79
N VAL A 42 -5.84 -8.60 7.89
CA VAL A 42 -6.71 -7.74 7.10
C VAL A 42 -6.33 -7.76 5.62
N ALA A 43 -7.35 -7.77 4.78
CA ALA A 43 -7.24 -7.59 3.35
C ALA A 43 -8.48 -6.86 2.83
N ARG A 44 -8.55 -6.56 1.54
CA ARG A 44 -9.74 -5.94 0.95
C ARG A 44 -10.95 -6.85 1.10
N GLY A 45 -11.94 -6.42 1.88
CA GLY A 45 -13.17 -7.17 2.14
C GLY A 45 -12.98 -8.41 3.01
N TYR A 46 -11.90 -8.47 3.78
CA TYR A 46 -11.61 -9.57 4.69
C TYR A 46 -10.96 -9.07 5.97
N ILE A 47 -11.40 -9.59 7.11
CA ILE A 47 -10.81 -9.40 8.42
C ILE A 47 -10.88 -10.70 9.21
N ASN A 48 -9.83 -11.04 9.92
CA ASN A 48 -9.78 -12.15 10.85
C ASN A 48 -8.82 -11.85 12.00
N CYS A 49 -8.95 -12.54 13.12
CA CYS A 49 -8.00 -12.42 14.22
C CYS A 49 -8.03 -13.68 15.09
N SER A 50 -7.07 -13.77 16.00
CA SER A 50 -6.91 -14.91 16.92
C SER A 50 -8.12 -15.10 17.86
N ASP A 51 -8.87 -14.02 18.14
CA ASP A 51 -10.08 -14.04 18.97
C ASP A 51 -11.23 -13.38 18.19
N GLN A 52 -11.98 -14.19 17.45
CA GLN A 52 -13.09 -13.72 16.62
C GLN A 52 -14.22 -13.04 17.40
N SER A 53 -14.31 -13.25 18.73
CA SER A 53 -15.30 -12.59 19.56
C SER A 53 -15.11 -11.07 19.63
N LYS A 54 -13.88 -10.61 19.37
CA LYS A 54 -13.50 -9.19 19.37
C LYS A 54 -13.80 -8.48 18.05
N ILE A 55 -14.18 -9.21 17.00
CA ILE A 55 -14.54 -8.60 15.73
C ILE A 55 -15.91 -7.95 15.87
N PRO A 56 -16.05 -6.64 15.55
CA PRO A 56 -17.35 -5.96 15.56
C PRO A 56 -18.39 -6.69 14.71
N SER A 57 -19.66 -6.66 15.15
CA SER A 57 -20.74 -7.42 14.52
C SER A 57 -20.99 -7.04 13.07
N ASP A 58 -20.79 -5.78 12.72
CA ASP A 58 -20.92 -5.23 11.36
C ASP A 58 -19.80 -5.70 10.42
N LEU A 59 -18.66 -6.15 10.96
CA LEU A 59 -17.53 -6.68 10.19
C LEU A 59 -17.51 -8.21 10.13
N LYS A 60 -18.37 -8.91 10.85
CA LYS A 60 -18.38 -10.39 10.88
C LYS A 60 -18.64 -11.03 9.51
N ASN A 61 -19.37 -10.35 8.65
CA ASN A 61 -19.64 -10.80 7.28
C ASN A 61 -18.39 -10.78 6.38
N LEU A 62 -17.29 -10.14 6.81
CA LEU A 62 -16.03 -10.10 6.10
C LEU A 62 -15.13 -11.30 6.41
N ILE A 63 -15.36 -12.01 7.52
CA ILE A 63 -14.53 -13.16 7.95
C ILE A 63 -14.56 -14.28 6.91
N GLU A 64 -15.73 -14.53 6.31
CA GLU A 64 -15.93 -15.61 5.35
C GLU A 64 -15.38 -15.30 3.94
N LYS A 65 -14.99 -14.05 3.70
CA LYS A 65 -14.53 -13.56 2.40
C LYS A 65 -13.01 -13.63 2.27
N ARG A 66 -12.36 -14.66 2.83
CA ARG A 66 -10.90 -14.80 2.71
C ARG A 66 -10.47 -14.66 1.24
N PRO A 67 -9.46 -13.84 0.94
CA PRO A 67 -8.92 -13.72 -0.40
C PRO A 67 -8.53 -15.11 -0.94
N ARG A 68 -9.12 -15.51 -2.05
CA ARG A 68 -8.76 -16.71 -2.76
C ARG A 68 -8.44 -16.37 -4.21
N MET A 69 -7.61 -17.17 -4.83
CA MET A 69 -7.36 -17.02 -6.26
C MET A 69 -8.66 -17.25 -7.03
N MET A 70 -9.03 -16.29 -7.84
CA MET A 70 -10.11 -16.49 -8.83
C MET A 70 -9.60 -17.41 -9.90
N THR A 71 -10.43 -18.37 -10.32
CA THR A 71 -10.13 -19.15 -11.51
C THR A 71 -10.08 -18.23 -12.74
N PRO A 72 -9.41 -18.64 -13.83
CA PRO A 72 -9.40 -17.87 -15.07
C PRO A 72 -10.82 -17.54 -15.58
N GLU A 73 -11.76 -18.47 -15.40
CA GLU A 73 -13.17 -18.32 -15.80
C GLU A 73 -13.89 -17.28 -14.94
N GLU A 74 -13.69 -17.32 -13.62
CA GLU A 74 -14.26 -16.33 -12.69
C GLU A 74 -13.72 -14.92 -12.99
N ARG A 75 -12.41 -14.80 -13.25
CA ARG A 75 -11.77 -13.54 -13.61
C ARG A 75 -12.32 -13.00 -14.94
N LYS A 76 -12.51 -13.86 -15.94
CA LYS A 76 -13.09 -13.49 -17.22
C LYS A 76 -14.53 -13.01 -17.05
N LYS A 77 -15.34 -13.74 -16.29
CA LYS A 77 -16.74 -13.38 -16.00
C LYS A 77 -16.83 -12.03 -15.28
N MET A 78 -16.01 -11.83 -14.26
CA MET A 78 -15.94 -10.56 -13.54
C MET A 78 -15.57 -9.40 -14.47
N TYR A 79 -14.59 -9.60 -15.36
CA TYR A 79 -14.17 -8.60 -16.34
C TYR A 79 -15.30 -8.28 -17.34
N GLU A 80 -16.00 -9.28 -17.82
CA GLU A 80 -17.16 -9.12 -18.74
C GLU A 80 -18.30 -8.33 -18.05
N GLU A 81 -18.62 -8.65 -16.81
CA GLU A 81 -19.61 -7.92 -16.00
C GLU A 81 -19.18 -6.47 -15.76
N TYR A 82 -17.91 -6.24 -15.44
CA TYR A 82 -17.34 -4.90 -15.28
C TYR A 82 -17.44 -4.09 -16.58
N MET A 83 -17.06 -4.69 -17.72
CA MET A 83 -17.14 -4.03 -19.02
C MET A 83 -18.59 -3.74 -19.45
N LYS A 84 -19.54 -4.61 -19.08
CA LYS A 84 -20.97 -4.37 -19.29
C LYS A 84 -21.45 -3.18 -18.47
N LYS A 85 -21.12 -3.13 -17.16
CA LYS A 85 -21.45 -2.00 -16.28
C LYS A 85 -20.88 -0.68 -16.81
N LEU A 86 -19.62 -0.69 -17.29
CA LEU A 86 -18.99 0.49 -17.91
C LEU A 86 -19.74 0.97 -19.16
N LYS A 87 -20.17 0.05 -20.04
CA LYS A 87 -20.93 0.39 -21.23
C LYS A 87 -22.30 0.98 -20.90
N ASP A 88 -22.95 0.42 -19.89
CA ASP A 88 -24.27 0.87 -19.44
C ASP A 88 -24.19 2.23 -18.71
N SER A 89 -23.11 2.49 -17.95
CA SER A 89 -22.87 3.78 -17.31
C SER A 89 -22.57 4.88 -18.33
N LYS A 90 -21.79 4.60 -19.36
CA LYS A 90 -21.54 5.55 -20.47
C LYS A 90 -22.81 5.90 -21.23
N LYS A 91 -23.73 4.95 -21.42
CA LYS A 91 -25.04 5.21 -22.07
C LYS A 91 -25.94 6.13 -21.22
N LYS A 92 -25.76 6.14 -19.88
CA LYS A 92 -26.55 6.98 -18.96
C LYS A 92 -25.92 8.35 -18.70
N GLY A 93 -24.82 8.69 -19.35
CA GLY A 93 -24.10 9.96 -19.12
C GLY A 93 -23.48 10.06 -17.72
N ASN A 94 -23.51 8.98 -16.97
CA ASN A 94 -22.84 8.88 -15.68
C ASN A 94 -21.44 8.31 -15.91
N ASP A 95 -20.44 9.13 -15.74
CA ASP A 95 -19.02 8.74 -15.70
C ASP A 95 -18.72 8.04 -14.35
N ALA A 96 -19.61 7.15 -13.92
CA ALA A 96 -19.59 6.46 -12.65
C ALA A 96 -18.75 5.18 -12.68
N GLY A 97 -17.58 5.27 -13.30
CA GLY A 97 -16.54 4.25 -13.10
C GLY A 97 -15.88 4.43 -11.74
N ASN A 98 -16.15 3.55 -10.76
CA ASN A 98 -15.52 3.46 -9.44
C ASN A 98 -15.64 4.70 -8.50
N TYR A 99 -16.51 5.65 -8.76
CA TYR A 99 -16.68 6.82 -7.88
C TYR A 99 -17.32 6.50 -6.53
N GLU A 100 -18.13 5.44 -6.42
CA GLU A 100 -18.83 5.14 -5.15
C GLU A 100 -17.88 4.79 -3.99
N THR A 101 -16.74 4.16 -4.28
CA THR A 101 -15.75 3.81 -3.23
C THR A 101 -14.75 4.93 -2.96
N SER A 102 -14.51 5.81 -3.91
CA SER A 102 -13.56 6.92 -3.78
C SER A 102 -14.24 8.26 -3.46
N ALA A 103 -15.55 8.39 -3.63
CA ALA A 103 -16.29 9.63 -3.40
C ALA A 103 -16.06 10.24 -2.01
N PRO A 104 -16.07 9.49 -0.89
CA PRO A 104 -15.78 10.05 0.43
C PRO A 104 -14.36 10.60 0.55
N HIS A 105 -13.38 9.96 -0.09
CA HIS A 105 -11.99 10.40 -0.08
C HIS A 105 -11.80 11.69 -0.90
N MET A 106 -12.42 11.76 -2.08
CA MET A 106 -12.41 12.97 -2.91
C MET A 106 -13.13 14.13 -2.23
N GLN A 107 -14.28 13.85 -1.56
CA GLN A 107 -15.01 14.87 -0.81
C GLN A 107 -14.15 15.40 0.35
N ASN A 108 -13.49 14.52 1.11
CA ASN A 108 -12.56 14.95 2.16
C ASN A 108 -11.45 15.88 1.61
N PHE A 109 -10.86 15.54 0.46
CA PHE A 109 -9.86 16.42 -0.17
C PHE A 109 -10.42 17.80 -0.49
N ILE A 110 -11.62 17.88 -1.10
CA ILE A 110 -12.27 19.16 -1.45
C ILE A 110 -12.59 19.97 -0.19
N ASP A 111 -13.09 19.31 0.87
CA ASP A 111 -13.43 19.97 2.13
C ASP A 111 -12.17 20.51 2.81
N CYS A 112 -11.06 19.76 2.80
CA CYS A 112 -9.77 20.20 3.34
C CYS A 112 -9.15 21.36 2.51
N VAL A 113 -9.36 21.40 1.20
CA VAL A 113 -8.96 22.56 0.37
C VAL A 113 -9.70 23.84 0.82
N ARG A 114 -10.98 23.72 1.22
CA ARG A 114 -11.80 24.84 1.68
C ARG A 114 -11.50 25.24 3.12
N SER A 115 -11.43 24.26 4.03
CA SER A 115 -11.21 24.49 5.46
C SER A 115 -9.76 24.76 5.84
N ARG A 116 -8.81 24.36 4.99
CA ARG A 116 -7.37 24.34 5.27
C ARG A 116 -6.97 23.37 6.39
N GLU A 117 -7.81 22.41 6.72
CA GLU A 117 -7.51 21.32 7.62
C GLU A 117 -6.72 20.21 6.92
N ASN A 118 -6.06 19.37 7.71
CA ASN A 118 -5.34 18.22 7.17
C ASN A 118 -6.32 17.16 6.67
N PRO A 119 -6.10 16.59 5.47
CA PRO A 119 -6.91 15.47 5.00
C PRO A 119 -6.64 14.20 5.82
N ILE A 120 -7.57 13.23 5.73
CA ILE A 120 -7.41 11.90 6.37
C ILE A 120 -6.16 11.14 5.89
N ALA A 121 -5.64 11.48 4.71
CA ALA A 121 -4.39 10.96 4.17
C ALA A 121 -3.47 12.14 3.81
N PRO A 122 -2.77 12.72 4.79
CA PRO A 122 -1.86 13.85 4.54
C PRO A 122 -0.64 13.41 3.75
N VAL A 123 -0.01 14.36 3.08
CA VAL A 123 1.13 14.11 2.19
C VAL A 123 2.32 13.48 2.90
N GLU A 124 2.50 13.77 4.18
CA GLU A 124 3.57 13.21 5.03
C GLU A 124 3.46 11.69 5.16
N VAL A 125 2.23 11.17 5.28
CA VAL A 125 1.96 9.72 5.32
C VAL A 125 2.30 9.10 3.97
N GLY A 126 1.89 9.73 2.87
CA GLY A 126 2.24 9.28 1.51
C GLY A 126 3.74 9.29 1.27
N CYS A 127 4.43 10.35 1.67
CA CYS A 127 5.88 10.49 1.57
C CYS A 127 6.60 9.40 2.39
N SER A 128 6.20 9.20 3.64
CA SER A 128 6.75 8.18 4.54
C SER A 128 6.61 6.76 3.97
N THR A 129 5.43 6.43 3.45
CA THR A 129 5.16 5.13 2.83
C THR A 129 6.00 4.92 1.57
N ASN A 130 6.08 5.94 0.69
CA ASN A 130 6.89 5.88 -0.52
C ASN A 130 8.39 5.73 -0.20
N THR A 131 8.88 6.47 0.81
CA THR A 131 10.26 6.35 1.30
C THR A 131 10.57 4.91 1.68
N LEU A 132 9.68 4.25 2.43
CA LEU A 132 9.86 2.87 2.85
C LEU A 132 9.99 1.93 1.64
N CYS A 133 9.13 2.07 0.63
CA CYS A 133 9.20 1.28 -0.60
C CYS A 133 10.53 1.51 -1.36
N CYS A 134 11.00 2.76 -1.41
CA CYS A 134 12.29 3.07 -2.04
C CYS A 134 13.47 2.45 -1.27
N LEU A 135 13.46 2.52 0.07
CA LEU A 135 14.51 1.93 0.91
C LEU A 135 14.60 0.41 0.73
N GLN A 136 13.47 -0.28 0.62
CA GLN A 136 13.43 -1.72 0.32
C GLN A 136 14.10 -2.01 -1.03
N ASN A 137 13.77 -1.25 -2.06
CA ASN A 137 14.35 -1.44 -3.39
C ASN A 137 15.86 -1.15 -3.39
N ILE A 138 16.31 -0.11 -2.70
CA ILE A 138 17.73 0.21 -2.54
C ILE A 138 18.47 -0.93 -1.85
N ALA A 139 17.96 -1.42 -0.71
CA ALA A 139 18.56 -2.52 0.02
C ALA A 139 18.64 -3.80 -0.83
N ARG A 140 17.61 -4.08 -1.63
CA ARG A 140 17.56 -5.23 -2.55
C ARG A 140 18.59 -5.11 -3.66
N GLU A 141 18.70 -3.95 -4.31
CA GLU A 141 19.66 -3.73 -5.39
C GLU A 141 21.11 -3.76 -4.88
N LEU A 142 21.37 -3.26 -3.66
CA LEU A 142 22.67 -3.33 -3.00
C LEU A 142 22.99 -4.72 -2.43
N GLY A 143 22.03 -5.61 -2.29
CA GLY A 143 22.19 -6.95 -1.72
C GLY A 143 22.59 -6.96 -0.24
N ARG A 144 22.34 -5.87 0.50
CA ARG A 144 22.71 -5.71 1.91
C ARG A 144 21.74 -4.82 2.68
N PRO A 145 21.70 -4.94 4.02
CA PRO A 145 20.95 -4.02 4.87
C PRO A 145 21.43 -2.57 4.71
N VAL A 146 20.49 -1.63 4.75
CA VAL A 146 20.75 -0.19 4.80
C VAL A 146 20.15 0.40 6.06
N LYS A 147 20.83 1.39 6.65
CA LYS A 147 20.33 2.16 7.79
C LYS A 147 19.79 3.50 7.29
N TRP A 148 18.58 3.83 7.70
CA TRP A 148 17.93 5.09 7.36
C TRP A 148 17.62 5.89 8.61
N ASN A 149 17.92 7.18 8.58
CA ASN A 149 17.53 8.11 9.64
C ASN A 149 16.37 8.97 9.14
N PRO A 150 15.12 8.75 9.63
CA PRO A 150 13.96 9.50 9.19
C PRO A 150 13.98 10.98 9.62
N ALA A 151 14.70 11.33 10.68
CA ALA A 151 14.79 12.72 11.13
C ALA A 151 15.67 13.58 10.23
N THR A 152 16.73 12.99 9.66
CA THR A 152 17.65 13.68 8.75
C THR A 152 17.43 13.32 7.28
N LEU A 153 16.49 12.43 6.99
CA LEU A 153 16.21 11.88 5.69
C LEU A 153 17.47 11.41 4.96
N SER A 154 18.32 10.64 5.65
CA SER A 154 19.64 10.27 5.13
C SER A 154 20.07 8.86 5.53
N PHE A 155 21.03 8.33 4.79
CA PHE A 155 21.73 7.07 5.10
C PHE A 155 22.94 7.28 6.03
N GLY A 156 23.12 8.47 6.59
CA GLY A 156 24.29 8.80 7.40
C GLY A 156 25.59 8.69 6.61
N ASN A 157 26.51 7.85 7.08
CA ASN A 157 27.84 7.67 6.44
C ASN A 157 27.84 6.65 5.28
N ASP A 158 26.71 6.06 4.94
CA ASP A 158 26.61 5.09 3.84
C ASP A 158 26.56 5.82 2.49
N LYS A 159 27.75 6.12 1.94
CA LYS A 159 27.89 6.86 0.67
C LYS A 159 27.32 6.10 -0.52
N GLU A 160 27.41 4.78 -0.51
CA GLU A 160 26.91 3.95 -1.61
C GLU A 160 25.38 4.02 -1.68
N ALA A 161 24.68 3.82 -0.55
CA ALA A 161 23.23 3.98 -0.50
C ALA A 161 22.80 5.43 -0.79
N ALA A 162 23.56 6.43 -0.30
CA ALA A 162 23.28 7.85 -0.53
C ALA A 162 23.48 8.29 -2.00
N SER A 163 24.28 7.56 -2.78
CA SER A 163 24.47 7.83 -4.23
C SER A 163 23.56 6.97 -5.12
N HIS A 164 22.72 6.13 -4.54
CA HIS A 164 21.88 5.21 -5.29
C HIS A 164 20.85 5.95 -6.18
N ARG A 165 20.62 5.45 -7.40
CA ARG A 165 19.72 6.08 -8.38
C ARG A 165 18.27 6.23 -7.91
N LEU A 166 17.79 5.39 -7.00
CA LEU A 166 16.45 5.49 -6.42
C LEU A 166 16.37 6.52 -5.28
N TYR A 167 17.51 6.97 -4.76
CA TYR A 167 17.57 8.06 -3.79
C TYR A 167 17.61 9.43 -4.48
N TRP A 168 18.32 9.52 -5.61
CA TRP A 168 18.44 10.73 -6.41
C TRP A 168 17.73 10.54 -7.75
N TYR A 169 16.55 11.15 -7.88
CA TYR A 169 15.80 11.11 -9.13
C TYR A 169 16.42 12.07 -10.16
N GLN A 170 16.83 11.52 -11.29
CA GLN A 170 17.28 12.33 -12.43
C GLN A 170 16.09 12.68 -13.32
N TYR A 171 15.77 13.96 -13.38
CA TYR A 171 14.70 14.43 -14.25
C TYR A 171 15.13 14.43 -15.71
N ARG A 172 14.21 14.04 -16.58
CA ARG A 172 14.41 14.12 -18.02
C ARG A 172 14.36 15.58 -18.49
N ASN A 173 15.35 16.03 -19.25
CA ASN A 173 15.35 17.37 -19.81
C ASN A 173 14.07 17.64 -20.63
N PRO A 174 13.46 18.85 -20.55
CA PRO A 174 13.92 20.04 -19.78
C PRO A 174 13.36 20.12 -18.34
N TYR A 175 12.80 19.07 -17.78
CA TYR A 175 12.14 19.07 -16.47
C TYR A 175 13.16 19.07 -15.35
N SER A 176 12.90 19.85 -14.31
CA SER A 176 13.65 19.88 -13.05
C SER A 176 12.74 20.29 -11.90
N LEU A 177 13.07 19.88 -10.68
CA LEU A 177 12.38 20.41 -9.50
C LEU A 177 12.80 21.85 -9.25
N PRO A 178 11.87 22.71 -8.78
CA PRO A 178 12.21 24.04 -8.28
C PRO A 178 13.27 23.97 -7.18
N TYR A 179 14.11 25.00 -7.12
CA TYR A 179 15.31 25.05 -6.25
C TYR A 179 15.03 24.91 -4.74
N PHE A 180 13.81 25.17 -4.28
CA PHE A 180 13.42 25.08 -2.87
C PHE A 180 13.06 23.67 -2.39
N CYS A 181 13.21 22.68 -3.24
CA CYS A 181 13.02 21.26 -2.88
C CYS A 181 14.35 20.51 -2.61
N LYS A 182 15.43 21.27 -2.31
CA LYS A 182 16.73 20.70 -1.93
C LYS A 182 16.86 20.61 -0.42
#